data_1704871e24e82fef1ebb6eb1cb8b8bd9
#
_entry.id   1704871e24e82fef1ebb6eb1cb8b8bd9
#
_cell.length_a   1.000
_cell.length_b   1.000
_cell.length_c   1.000
_cell.angle_alpha   90.00
_cell.angle_beta   90.00
_cell.angle_gamma   90.00
#
_symmetry.space_group_name_H-M   'P 1'
#
loop_
_entity.id
_entity.type
_entity.pdbx_description
1 polymer ?
#
loop_
_entity_poly.entity_id
_entity_poly.type
_entity_poly.pdbx_seq_one_letter_code
_entity_poly.pdbx_strand_id
1 'polypeptide(L)'
;MKLNRRELLVGTASLGAMAVASNSVFGEEANSNNLPPNVPEWTGELGDGVDANPYGMPSEFEKNVVRRNVEWLTASTQSSVNFTPIQDLEGIVTPNGLCFERHHGGVSIINPKDYRLMINGLVDREMVFTLDDLKRFPQTNKFYFLECAANGGMEWKGSQLNGCQYTFGMVHNVQYTGVKLSDLIQETGLKP
;
A
#
# COMPACT_ATOMS: atom_id res chain seq x y z
N MET A 1 -20.05 -39.83 -28.13
CA MET A 1 -18.86 -40.12 -27.34
C MET A 1 -18.74 -39.03 -26.30
N LYS A 2 -18.94 -39.36 -25.01
CA LYS A 2 -18.85 -38.36 -23.92
C LYS A 2 -17.43 -38.40 -23.36
N LEU A 3 -16.63 -37.41 -23.65
CA LEU A 3 -15.29 -37.23 -23.04
C LEU A 3 -15.45 -37.03 -21.54
N ASN A 4 -14.68 -37.76 -20.75
CA ASN A 4 -14.66 -37.58 -19.31
C ASN A 4 -13.70 -36.42 -18.93
N ARG A 5 -13.84 -35.89 -17.70
CA ARG A 5 -13.05 -34.75 -17.22
C ARG A 5 -11.52 -34.98 -17.28
N ARG A 6 -11.08 -36.23 -17.20
CA ARG A 6 -9.66 -36.60 -17.24
C ARG A 6 -9.08 -36.49 -18.66
N GLU A 7 -9.87 -36.86 -19.66
CA GLU A 7 -9.49 -36.74 -21.07
C GLU A 7 -9.46 -35.28 -21.52
N LEU A 8 -10.34 -34.44 -20.97
CA LEU A 8 -10.32 -32.99 -21.20
C LEU A 8 -9.04 -32.34 -20.61
N LEU A 9 -8.63 -32.73 -19.41
CA LEU A 9 -7.43 -32.21 -18.76
C LEU A 9 -6.13 -32.66 -19.47
N VAL A 10 -6.07 -33.87 -19.97
CA VAL A 10 -4.94 -34.37 -20.75
C VAL A 10 -4.87 -33.66 -22.10
N GLY A 11 -6.01 -33.42 -22.74
CA GLY A 11 -6.09 -32.66 -23.99
C GLY A 11 -5.65 -31.19 -23.84
N THR A 12 -6.01 -30.54 -22.75
CA THR A 12 -5.56 -29.16 -22.44
C THR A 12 -4.09 -29.09 -22.04
N ALA A 13 -3.55 -30.12 -21.37
CA ALA A 13 -2.14 -30.15 -21.03
C ALA A 13 -1.24 -30.36 -22.26
N SER A 14 -1.68 -31.18 -23.24
CA SER A 14 -0.94 -31.36 -24.49
C SER A 14 -1.00 -30.12 -25.41
N LEU A 15 -2.13 -29.38 -25.40
CA LEU A 15 -2.22 -28.10 -26.11
C LEU A 15 -1.38 -27.01 -25.42
N GLY A 16 -1.31 -27.01 -24.08
CA GLY A 16 -0.45 -26.10 -23.32
C GLY A 16 1.04 -26.38 -23.55
N ALA A 17 1.44 -27.67 -23.66
CA ALA A 17 2.82 -28.04 -23.93
C ALA A 17 3.26 -27.69 -25.37
N MET A 18 2.35 -27.77 -26.36
CA MET A 18 2.61 -27.28 -27.71
C MET A 18 2.71 -25.75 -27.80
N ALA A 19 1.96 -25.00 -26.98
CA ALA A 19 2.06 -23.55 -26.92
C ALA A 19 3.37 -23.07 -26.27
N VAL A 20 3.96 -23.85 -25.34
CA VAL A 20 5.26 -23.55 -24.75
C VAL A 20 6.44 -23.91 -25.69
N ALA A 21 6.23 -24.80 -26.65
CA ALA A 21 7.25 -25.14 -27.65
C ALA A 21 7.29 -24.19 -28.86
N SER A 22 6.28 -23.35 -29.04
CA SER A 22 6.30 -22.26 -30.02
C SER A 22 6.86 -21.00 -29.36
N ASN A 23 8.14 -20.77 -29.44
CA ASN A 23 8.87 -19.57 -28.99
C ASN A 23 8.44 -18.26 -29.63
N SER A 24 7.18 -18.10 -30.02
CA SER A 24 6.80 -16.95 -30.82
C SER A 24 5.52 -16.23 -30.41
N VAL A 25 4.88 -16.57 -29.27
CA VAL A 25 3.60 -15.91 -28.92
C VAL A 25 3.71 -15.01 -27.67
N PHE A 26 4.75 -15.17 -26.85
CA PHE A 26 4.96 -14.31 -25.68
C PHE A 26 6.42 -13.85 -25.66
N GLY A 27 6.68 -12.71 -26.32
CA GLY A 27 7.99 -12.08 -26.24
C GLY A 27 8.60 -11.61 -27.55
N GLU A 28 7.85 -11.44 -28.61
CA GLU A 28 8.28 -10.48 -29.62
C GLU A 28 8.32 -9.11 -28.96
N GLU A 29 9.50 -8.47 -28.97
CA GLU A 29 9.65 -7.07 -28.62
C GLU A 29 8.51 -6.30 -29.30
N ALA A 30 7.84 -5.44 -28.53
CA ALA A 30 6.74 -4.63 -29.03
C ALA A 30 7.20 -3.90 -30.31
N ASN A 31 6.84 -4.43 -31.43
CA ASN A 31 7.17 -3.82 -32.70
C ASN A 31 6.23 -2.63 -32.87
N SER A 32 6.79 -1.44 -33.09
CA SER A 32 6.02 -0.23 -33.37
C SER A 32 4.98 -0.40 -34.49
N ASN A 33 5.18 -1.40 -35.35
CA ASN A 33 4.25 -1.75 -36.42
C ASN A 33 3.04 -2.60 -35.97
N ASN A 34 3.02 -3.07 -34.73
CA ASN A 34 1.93 -3.85 -34.15
C ASN A 34 0.94 -3.00 -33.31
N LEU A 35 1.04 -1.70 -33.38
CA LEU A 35 0.06 -0.82 -32.75
C LEU A 35 -1.33 -1.01 -33.40
N PRO A 36 -2.41 -1.01 -32.60
CA PRO A 36 -3.75 -1.04 -33.13
C PRO A 36 -3.97 0.12 -34.13
N PRO A 37 -4.77 -0.06 -35.18
CA PRO A 37 -5.06 1.03 -36.11
C PRO A 37 -5.67 2.21 -35.36
N ASN A 38 -5.23 3.42 -35.70
CA ASN A 38 -5.61 4.70 -35.06
C ASN A 38 -5.05 4.99 -33.67
N VAL A 39 -4.04 4.27 -33.22
CA VAL A 39 -3.29 4.66 -32.03
C VAL A 39 -2.18 5.64 -32.47
N PRO A 40 -2.12 6.86 -31.91
CA PRO A 40 -1.05 7.80 -32.20
C PRO A 40 0.32 7.23 -31.82
N GLU A 41 1.36 7.52 -32.62
CA GLU A 41 2.74 7.02 -32.40
C GLU A 41 3.27 7.38 -31.02
N TRP A 42 2.95 8.58 -30.51
CA TRP A 42 3.38 9.06 -29.20
C TRP A 42 2.88 8.22 -28.03
N THR A 43 1.86 7.36 -28.21
CA THR A 43 1.37 6.49 -27.13
C THR A 43 2.33 5.37 -26.75
N GLY A 44 3.31 5.08 -27.61
CA GLY A 44 4.39 4.13 -27.31
C GLY A 44 5.63 4.79 -26.70
N GLU A 45 5.64 6.11 -26.57
CA GLU A 45 6.75 6.85 -25.99
C GLU A 45 6.55 7.08 -24.51
N LEU A 46 7.63 7.02 -23.74
CA LEU A 46 7.64 7.45 -22.35
C LEU A 46 7.48 8.98 -22.31
N GLY A 47 6.69 9.48 -21.36
CA GLY A 47 6.57 10.91 -21.14
C GLY A 47 7.89 11.53 -20.68
N ASP A 48 8.04 12.83 -20.90
CA ASP A 48 9.22 13.58 -20.47
C ASP A 48 9.45 13.40 -18.97
N GLY A 49 10.69 13.08 -18.61
CA GLY A 49 11.10 12.94 -17.22
C GLY A 49 10.70 11.64 -16.51
N VAL A 50 10.07 10.67 -17.20
CA VAL A 50 9.68 9.40 -16.60
C VAL A 50 10.85 8.65 -15.97
N ASP A 51 12.01 8.66 -16.66
CA ASP A 51 13.22 8.00 -16.17
C ASP A 51 14.00 8.86 -15.14
N ALA A 52 13.67 10.15 -15.03
CA ALA A 52 14.38 11.09 -14.16
C ALA A 52 13.84 11.12 -12.73
N ASN A 53 12.58 10.73 -12.53
CA ASN A 53 11.92 10.80 -11.22
C ASN A 53 11.75 9.40 -10.62
N PRO A 54 12.19 9.17 -9.38
CA PRO A 54 11.88 7.94 -8.66
C PRO A 54 10.37 7.72 -8.55
N TYR A 55 9.95 6.47 -8.63
CA TYR A 55 8.54 6.10 -8.44
C TYR A 55 7.99 6.66 -7.11
N GLY A 56 6.80 7.25 -7.16
CA GLY A 56 6.14 7.82 -5.99
C GLY A 56 6.55 9.24 -5.63
N MET A 57 7.43 9.88 -6.41
CA MET A 57 7.73 11.29 -6.25
C MET A 57 6.68 12.15 -6.96
N PRO A 58 6.31 13.30 -6.38
CA PRO A 58 5.36 14.20 -7.02
C PRO A 58 5.94 14.80 -8.31
N SER A 59 5.05 15.14 -9.24
CA SER A 59 5.38 15.93 -10.43
C SER A 59 6.06 17.25 -10.04
N GLU A 60 6.90 17.78 -10.92
CA GLU A 60 7.52 19.11 -10.72
C GLU A 60 6.47 20.23 -10.54
N PHE A 61 5.28 20.07 -11.09
CA PHE A 61 4.17 21.01 -10.93
C PHE A 61 3.48 20.90 -9.56
N GLU A 62 3.70 19.79 -8.85
CA GLU A 62 3.16 19.49 -7.53
C GLU A 62 4.25 19.36 -6.46
N LYS A 63 5.43 19.87 -6.72
CA LYS A 63 6.61 19.75 -5.82
C LYS A 63 6.39 20.23 -4.39
N ASN A 64 5.37 21.04 -4.15
CA ASN A 64 5.01 21.53 -2.83
C ASN A 64 4.04 20.59 -2.08
N VAL A 65 3.45 19.59 -2.78
CA VAL A 65 2.55 18.59 -2.19
C VAL A 65 3.42 17.49 -1.56
N VAL A 66 3.97 17.77 -0.40
CA VAL A 66 4.90 16.88 0.30
C VAL A 66 4.56 16.80 1.78
N ARG A 67 4.94 15.68 2.39
CA ARG A 67 4.97 15.59 3.86
C ARG A 67 6.01 16.55 4.40
N ARG A 68 5.61 17.41 5.33
CA ARG A 68 6.56 18.33 5.99
C ARG A 68 7.14 17.69 7.22
N ASN A 69 8.45 17.56 7.26
CA ASN A 69 9.19 17.16 8.44
C ASN A 69 9.48 18.37 9.32
N VAL A 70 9.54 18.14 10.64
CA VAL A 70 9.88 19.17 11.61
C VAL A 70 11.10 18.72 12.39
N GLU A 71 12.25 19.24 12.03
CA GLU A 71 13.54 18.83 12.61
C GLU A 71 13.62 19.07 14.11
N TRP A 72 13.11 20.20 14.59
CA TRP A 72 13.15 20.54 15.99
C TRP A 72 12.20 19.70 16.88
N LEU A 73 11.23 19.00 16.30
CA LEU A 73 10.41 17.99 16.98
C LEU A 73 11.01 16.59 16.88
N THR A 74 12.08 16.43 16.13
CA THR A 74 12.81 15.19 15.97
C THR A 74 14.00 15.20 16.93
N ALA A 75 13.75 14.82 18.17
CA ALA A 75 14.73 14.88 19.24
C ALA A 75 15.91 13.91 19.06
N SER A 76 15.74 12.88 18.24
CA SER A 76 16.76 11.88 17.91
C SER A 76 16.44 11.22 16.59
N THR A 77 17.36 10.41 16.07
CA THR A 77 17.13 9.58 14.87
C THR A 77 16.03 8.52 15.07
N GLN A 78 15.65 8.27 16.32
CA GLN A 78 14.62 7.29 16.70
C GLN A 78 13.23 7.90 16.83
N SER A 79 13.12 9.22 16.86
CA SER A 79 11.83 9.90 16.91
C SER A 79 11.70 10.87 15.74
N SER A 80 10.56 10.86 15.09
CA SER A 80 10.27 11.78 14.01
C SER A 80 8.79 12.14 13.99
N VAL A 81 8.49 13.27 13.41
CA VAL A 81 7.14 13.70 13.10
C VAL A 81 7.11 14.34 11.73
N ASN A 82 6.12 13.98 10.95
CA ASN A 82 5.79 14.69 9.73
C ASN A 82 4.28 14.85 9.58
N PHE A 83 3.87 15.65 8.63
CA PHE A 83 2.50 16.10 8.52
C PHE A 83 1.99 15.89 7.09
N THR A 84 0.80 15.32 6.97
CA THR A 84 0.06 15.22 5.70
C THR A 84 -0.27 16.63 5.21
N PRO A 85 -0.05 16.94 3.92
CA PRO A 85 -0.40 18.25 3.34
C PRO A 85 -1.90 18.36 3.07
N ILE A 86 -2.71 18.36 4.13
CA ILE A 86 -4.19 18.28 4.05
C ILE A 86 -4.83 19.43 3.27
N GLN A 87 -4.16 20.58 3.20
CA GLN A 87 -4.62 21.76 2.46
C GLN A 87 -4.44 21.65 0.94
N ASP A 88 -3.58 20.72 0.51
CA ASP A 88 -3.20 20.53 -0.91
C ASP A 88 -3.78 19.23 -1.49
N LEU A 89 -4.50 18.46 -0.69
CA LEU A 89 -5.11 17.21 -1.11
C LEU A 89 -6.54 17.42 -1.60
N GLU A 90 -6.85 16.74 -2.70
CA GLU A 90 -8.20 16.66 -3.24
C GLU A 90 -8.73 15.22 -3.10
N GLY A 91 -10.07 15.08 -3.00
CA GLY A 91 -10.70 13.78 -2.84
C GLY A 91 -10.67 13.27 -1.40
N ILE A 92 -10.98 11.98 -1.23
CA ILE A 92 -11.18 11.36 0.10
C ILE A 92 -10.06 10.40 0.51
N VAL A 93 -9.12 10.11 -0.37
CA VAL A 93 -8.03 9.15 -0.12
C VAL A 93 -6.70 9.87 -0.11
N THR A 94 -5.99 9.73 1.00
CA THR A 94 -4.62 10.22 1.11
C THR A 94 -3.68 9.22 0.45
N PRO A 95 -2.86 9.62 -0.53
CA PRO A 95 -1.80 8.77 -1.07
C PRO A 95 -0.86 8.28 0.03
N ASN A 96 -0.43 7.02 -0.02
CA ASN A 96 0.42 6.42 1.03
C ASN A 96 1.69 7.25 1.32
N GLY A 97 2.33 7.78 0.29
CA GLY A 97 3.53 8.60 0.43
C GLY A 97 3.31 9.94 1.14
N LEU A 98 2.05 10.38 1.28
CA LEU A 98 1.67 11.65 1.93
C LEU A 98 1.03 11.44 3.31
N CYS A 99 0.85 10.20 3.76
CA CYS A 99 0.36 9.91 5.10
C CYS A 99 1.37 10.40 6.15
N PHE A 100 0.88 11.05 7.20
CA PHE A 100 1.74 11.45 8.31
C PHE A 100 2.36 10.24 9.00
N GLU A 101 3.50 10.45 9.61
CA GLU A 101 4.17 9.50 10.48
C GLU A 101 4.50 10.17 11.81
N ARG A 102 4.40 9.40 12.89
CA ARG A 102 4.85 9.79 14.22
C ARG A 102 5.53 8.61 14.90
N HIS A 103 6.82 8.72 15.11
CA HIS A 103 7.65 7.67 15.70
C HIS A 103 8.30 8.12 16.99
N HIS A 104 8.31 7.24 17.99
CA HIS A 104 8.99 7.45 19.28
C HIS A 104 10.18 6.50 19.45
N GLY A 105 10.23 5.41 18.71
CA GLY A 105 11.27 4.37 18.76
C GLY A 105 11.90 4.04 17.42
N GLY A 106 11.75 4.93 16.44
CA GLY A 106 12.26 4.72 15.08
C GLY A 106 11.29 3.97 14.16
N VAL A 107 11.65 3.92 12.88
CA VAL A 107 10.92 3.18 11.86
C VAL A 107 11.47 1.76 11.80
N SER A 108 10.63 0.79 12.08
CA SER A 108 11.03 -0.63 12.02
C SER A 108 11.25 -1.07 10.57
N ILE A 109 12.39 -1.70 10.31
CA ILE A 109 12.65 -2.38 9.04
C ILE A 109 12.10 -3.80 9.17
N ILE A 110 10.93 -4.04 8.58
CA ILE A 110 10.24 -5.33 8.67
C ILE A 110 10.32 -6.04 7.33
N ASN A 111 11.05 -7.16 7.28
CA ASN A 111 10.99 -8.06 6.15
C ASN A 111 9.64 -8.81 6.17
N PRO A 112 8.82 -8.73 5.13
CA PRO A 112 7.53 -9.43 5.11
C PRO A 112 7.60 -10.94 5.36
N LYS A 113 8.70 -11.59 4.99
CA LYS A 113 8.92 -13.02 5.25
C LYS A 113 9.11 -13.34 6.73
N ASP A 114 9.63 -12.38 7.49
CA ASP A 114 9.91 -12.53 8.91
C ASP A 114 8.81 -11.96 9.80
N TYR A 115 7.79 -11.34 9.17
CA TYR A 115 6.65 -10.77 9.90
C TYR A 115 5.91 -11.84 10.69
N ARG A 116 5.60 -11.53 11.94
CA ARG A 116 4.83 -12.37 12.86
C ARG A 116 3.84 -11.52 13.64
N LEU A 117 2.59 -11.98 13.68
CA LEU A 117 1.55 -11.44 14.54
C LEU A 117 1.22 -12.47 15.61
N MET A 118 1.46 -12.15 16.87
CA MET A 118 1.12 -13.01 18.00
C MET A 118 -0.17 -12.53 18.66
N ILE A 119 -1.09 -13.45 18.89
CA ILE A 119 -2.29 -13.26 19.73
C ILE A 119 -2.16 -14.18 20.92
N ASN A 120 -2.11 -13.62 22.11
CA ASN A 120 -1.92 -14.32 23.39
C ASN A 120 -2.76 -13.69 24.49
N GLY A 121 -2.72 -14.28 25.68
CA GLY A 121 -3.40 -13.81 26.89
C GLY A 121 -4.75 -14.52 27.12
N LEU A 122 -5.85 -13.79 27.13
CA LEU A 122 -7.19 -14.36 27.39
C LEU A 122 -7.77 -15.08 26.16
N VAL A 123 -7.01 -16.03 25.62
CA VAL A 123 -7.40 -16.90 24.49
C VAL A 123 -7.21 -18.37 24.87
N ASP A 124 -7.97 -19.25 24.21
CA ASP A 124 -7.85 -20.70 24.42
C ASP A 124 -6.54 -21.25 23.85
N ARG A 125 -6.12 -20.69 22.70
CA ARG A 125 -4.88 -21.05 22.01
C ARG A 125 -4.09 -19.80 21.68
N GLU A 126 -2.89 -19.70 22.22
CA GLU A 126 -1.95 -18.68 21.79
C GLU A 126 -1.45 -19.03 20.38
N MET A 127 -1.52 -18.09 19.46
CA MET A 127 -1.20 -18.31 18.06
C MET A 127 -0.28 -17.23 17.51
N VAL A 128 0.61 -17.64 16.61
CA VAL A 128 1.47 -16.76 15.84
C VAL A 128 1.10 -16.92 14.37
N PHE A 129 0.74 -15.82 13.73
CA PHE A 129 0.37 -15.77 12.31
C PHE A 129 1.51 -15.15 11.51
N THR A 130 1.87 -15.81 10.43
CA THR A 130 2.74 -15.23 9.38
C THR A 130 1.90 -14.35 8.46
N LEU A 131 2.55 -13.55 7.61
CA LEU A 131 1.83 -12.79 6.59
C LEU A 131 1.06 -13.70 5.62
N ASP A 132 1.62 -14.89 5.30
CA ASP A 132 0.98 -15.85 4.41
C ASP A 132 -0.22 -16.53 5.08
N ASP A 133 -0.18 -16.76 6.39
CA ASP A 133 -1.37 -17.22 7.13
C ASP A 133 -2.48 -16.18 7.08
N LEU A 134 -2.16 -14.90 7.29
CA LEU A 134 -3.15 -13.82 7.20
C LEU A 134 -3.79 -13.73 5.82
N LYS A 135 -3.04 -13.96 4.74
CA LYS A 135 -3.58 -13.94 3.37
C LYS A 135 -4.57 -15.08 3.07
N ARG A 136 -4.62 -16.13 3.89
CA ARG A 136 -5.58 -17.23 3.74
C ARG A 136 -6.96 -16.90 4.32
N PHE A 137 -7.06 -15.92 5.19
CA PHE A 137 -8.32 -15.45 5.74
C PHE A 137 -9.09 -14.59 4.73
N PRO A 138 -10.43 -14.50 4.86
CA PRO A 138 -11.22 -13.59 4.05
C PRO A 138 -10.73 -12.16 4.16
N GLN A 139 -10.40 -11.54 3.03
CA GLN A 139 -9.90 -10.18 2.96
C GLN A 139 -11.05 -9.18 2.95
N THR A 140 -10.86 -8.07 3.63
CA THR A 140 -11.82 -6.97 3.71
C THR A 140 -11.14 -5.66 3.34
N ASN A 141 -11.79 -4.85 2.51
CA ASN A 141 -11.35 -3.50 2.16
C ASN A 141 -12.23 -2.47 2.83
N LYS A 142 -11.62 -1.49 3.51
CA LYS A 142 -12.35 -0.38 4.13
C LYS A 142 -11.53 0.88 4.11
N PHE A 143 -12.24 2.02 4.01
CA PHE A 143 -11.66 3.33 4.25
C PHE A 143 -11.73 3.63 5.75
N TYR A 144 -10.59 4.02 6.31
CA TYR A 144 -10.50 4.50 7.68
C TYR A 144 -9.55 5.70 7.72
N PHE A 145 -9.87 6.65 8.56
CA PHE A 145 -8.91 7.68 8.94
C PHE A 145 -8.11 7.23 10.16
N LEU A 146 -6.88 7.71 10.22
CA LEU A 146 -6.02 7.62 11.39
C LEU A 146 -5.64 9.05 11.79
N GLU A 147 -5.82 9.37 13.06
CA GLU A 147 -5.49 10.67 13.62
C GLU A 147 -4.62 10.47 14.86
N CYS A 148 -3.55 11.23 14.95
CA CYS A 148 -2.73 11.27 16.15
C CYS A 148 -3.45 12.05 17.25
N ALA A 149 -3.41 11.58 18.50
CA ALA A 149 -3.99 12.27 19.64
C ALA A 149 -3.42 13.69 19.87
N ALA A 150 -2.23 13.97 19.33
CA ALA A 150 -1.61 15.29 19.39
C ALA A 150 -1.98 16.21 18.22
N ASN A 151 -2.83 15.75 17.27
CA ASN A 151 -3.29 16.60 16.19
C ASN A 151 -4.04 17.82 16.72
N GLY A 152 -3.77 19.00 16.18
CA GLY A 152 -4.30 20.27 16.72
C GLY A 152 -3.63 20.77 18.00
N GLY A 153 -2.69 20.01 18.58
CA GLY A 153 -2.03 20.36 19.84
C GLY A 153 -1.28 21.70 19.83
N MET A 154 -0.90 22.15 18.63
CA MET A 154 -0.22 23.43 18.44
C MET A 154 -1.12 24.64 18.83
N GLU A 155 -2.43 24.46 18.86
CA GLU A 155 -3.39 25.53 19.16
C GLU A 155 -3.92 25.50 20.61
N TRP A 156 -3.53 24.54 21.41
CA TRP A 156 -4.01 24.43 22.80
C TRP A 156 -3.67 25.65 23.69
N LYS A 157 -2.65 26.41 23.31
CA LYS A 157 -2.22 27.62 23.99
C LYS A 157 -2.54 28.90 23.23
N GLY A 158 -3.44 28.84 22.27
CA GLY A 158 -3.82 29.92 21.37
C GLY A 158 -3.32 29.69 19.94
N SER A 159 -3.90 30.45 19.02
CA SER A 159 -3.59 30.34 17.59
C SER A 159 -2.11 30.51 17.31
N GLN A 160 -1.55 29.61 16.51
CA GLN A 160 -0.18 29.63 16.04
C GLN A 160 -0.13 29.94 14.55
N LEU A 161 0.87 30.70 14.11
CA LEU A 161 1.06 31.03 12.70
C LEU A 161 1.81 29.92 11.92
N ASN A 162 1.51 28.67 12.22
CA ASN A 162 2.22 27.51 11.64
C ASN A 162 1.59 26.97 10.36
N GLY A 163 0.38 27.44 10.03
CA GLY A 163 -0.39 26.96 8.89
C GLY A 163 -1.10 25.62 9.14
N CYS A 164 -2.02 25.30 8.24
CA CYS A 164 -2.92 24.16 8.36
C CYS A 164 -2.19 22.81 8.50
N GLN A 165 -1.17 22.60 7.68
CA GLN A 165 -0.44 21.33 7.69
C GLN A 165 0.23 21.05 9.03
N TYR A 166 0.90 22.00 9.65
CA TYR A 166 1.54 21.79 10.94
C TYR A 166 0.53 21.65 12.08
N THR A 167 -0.59 22.36 12.00
CA THR A 167 -1.57 22.35 13.07
C THR A 167 -2.41 21.08 13.04
N PHE A 168 -2.86 20.66 11.85
CA PHE A 168 -3.85 19.60 11.69
C PHE A 168 -3.42 18.45 10.79
N GLY A 169 -2.18 18.41 10.34
CA GLY A 169 -1.68 17.42 9.37
C GLY A 169 -1.36 16.05 9.94
N MET A 170 -1.57 15.79 11.23
CA MET A 170 -1.43 14.44 11.78
C MET A 170 -2.74 13.65 11.66
N VAL A 171 -3.31 13.67 10.47
CA VAL A 171 -4.49 12.89 10.08
C VAL A 171 -4.35 12.46 8.61
N HIS A 172 -4.81 11.26 8.31
CA HIS A 172 -4.96 10.80 6.93
C HIS A 172 -6.13 9.82 6.82
N ASN A 173 -6.66 9.64 5.61
CA ASN A 173 -7.70 8.67 5.32
C ASN A 173 -7.24 7.77 4.17
N VAL A 174 -7.15 6.47 4.40
CA VAL A 174 -6.64 5.51 3.41
C VAL A 174 -7.56 4.30 3.28
N GLN A 175 -7.44 3.61 2.16
CA GLN A 175 -8.06 2.31 1.97
C GLN A 175 -7.16 1.22 2.55
N TYR A 176 -7.65 0.54 3.57
CA TYR A 176 -6.99 -0.62 4.15
C TYR A 176 -7.53 -1.91 3.55
N THR A 177 -6.64 -2.82 3.21
CA THR A 177 -6.96 -4.22 2.89
C THR A 177 -6.38 -5.11 3.96
N GLY A 178 -7.20 -5.96 4.56
CA GLY A 178 -6.73 -6.82 5.63
C GLY A 178 -7.77 -7.82 6.11
N VAL A 179 -7.44 -8.52 7.17
CA VAL A 179 -8.29 -9.52 7.84
C VAL A 179 -8.99 -8.86 9.01
N LYS A 180 -10.24 -9.20 9.24
CA LYS A 180 -10.95 -8.74 10.45
C LYS A 180 -10.31 -9.36 11.69
N LEU A 181 -10.07 -8.53 12.69
CA LEU A 181 -9.55 -9.01 13.98
C LEU A 181 -10.49 -10.03 14.62
N SER A 182 -11.82 -9.91 14.41
CA SER A 182 -12.80 -10.88 14.87
C SER A 182 -12.53 -12.30 14.37
N ASP A 183 -12.08 -12.44 13.12
CA ASP A 183 -11.81 -13.74 12.52
C ASP A 183 -10.58 -14.40 13.16
N LEU A 184 -9.55 -13.60 13.44
CA LEU A 184 -8.35 -14.07 14.15
C LEU A 184 -8.65 -14.41 15.61
N ILE A 185 -9.47 -13.61 16.30
CA ILE A 185 -9.89 -13.89 17.68
C ILE A 185 -10.76 -15.14 17.74
N GLN A 186 -11.64 -15.36 16.77
CA GLN A 186 -12.44 -16.57 16.68
C GLN A 186 -11.54 -17.81 16.49
N GLU A 187 -10.49 -17.71 15.68
CA GLU A 187 -9.54 -18.79 15.48
C GLU A 187 -8.77 -19.13 16.75
N THR A 188 -8.38 -18.13 17.54
CA THR A 188 -7.64 -18.32 18.80
C THR A 188 -8.54 -18.76 19.96
N GLY A 189 -9.85 -18.48 19.88
CA GLY A 189 -10.81 -18.69 20.96
C GLY A 189 -10.66 -17.63 22.08
N LEU A 190 -11.69 -16.80 22.28
CA LEU A 190 -11.68 -15.81 23.36
C LEU A 190 -12.20 -16.44 24.65
N LYS A 191 -11.43 -16.38 25.71
CA LYS A 191 -11.89 -16.78 27.05
C LYS A 191 -12.86 -15.74 27.62
N PRO A 192 -13.89 -16.19 28.35
CA PRO A 192 -14.83 -15.28 28.99
C PRO A 192 -14.18 -14.41 30.06
#